data_58fab2942308a71ac44f15dab34ed93a
#
_entry.id   58fab2942308a71ac44f15dab34ed93a
#
_cell.length_a   1.000
_cell.length_b   1.000
_cell.length_c   1.000
_cell.angle_alpha   90.00
_cell.angle_beta   90.00
_cell.angle_gamma   90.00
#
_symmetry.space_group_name_H-M   'P 1'
#
loop_
_entity.id
_entity.type
_entity.pdbx_description
1 polymer ?
#
loop_
_entity_poly.entity_id
_entity_poly.type
_entity_poly.pdbx_seq_one_letter_code
_entity_poly.pdbx_strand_id
1 'polypeptide(L)'
;KVDAPSGTARTTATKIAAARQEAGLGEGPDATKSQLDGARGAVVDGVHVHGVRLRGLIAHQEVLFGAEGETLTIRHDSMDRVSFMSGVLTGVRGVLDRPGLTIGIEGLLGLE
;
A
#
# COMPACT_ATOMS: atom_id res chain seq x y z
N LYS A 1 -12.24 8.90 8.10
CA LYS A 1 -10.93 9.08 7.45
C LYS A 1 -10.91 10.43 6.77
N VAL A 2 -9.84 11.19 6.96
CA VAL A 2 -9.75 12.59 6.48
C VAL A 2 -8.87 12.74 5.23
N ASP A 3 -8.03 11.75 4.94
CA ASP A 3 -7.08 11.74 3.83
C ASP A 3 -7.52 10.81 2.68
N ALA A 4 -7.22 11.21 1.46
CA ALA A 4 -7.40 10.42 0.26
C ALA A 4 -6.30 10.79 -0.77
N PRO A 5 -5.48 9.84 -1.21
CA PRO A 5 -5.42 8.46 -0.72
C PRO A 5 -4.95 8.35 0.73
N SER A 6 -5.19 7.17 1.35
CA SER A 6 -4.75 6.92 2.73
C SER A 6 -3.23 6.88 2.84
N GLY A 7 -2.69 7.15 4.03
CA GLY A 7 -1.25 7.04 4.29
C GLY A 7 -0.69 5.68 3.91
N THR A 8 -1.40 4.59 4.24
CA THR A 8 -1.00 3.22 3.86
C THR A 8 -0.91 3.05 2.35
N ALA A 9 -1.90 3.53 1.60
CA ALA A 9 -1.89 3.44 0.14
C ALA A 9 -0.72 4.24 -0.46
N ARG A 10 -0.45 5.44 0.05
CA ARG A 10 0.69 6.25 -0.38
C ARG A 10 2.02 5.56 -0.11
N THR A 11 2.24 5.07 1.12
CA THR A 11 3.46 4.35 1.48
C THR A 11 3.67 3.11 0.61
N THR A 12 2.60 2.35 0.34
CA THR A 12 2.67 1.17 -0.54
C THR A 12 3.07 1.58 -1.96
N ALA A 13 2.45 2.63 -2.51
CA ALA A 13 2.79 3.12 -3.85
C ALA A 13 4.26 3.57 -3.94
N THR A 14 4.74 4.33 -2.96
CA THR A 14 6.15 4.77 -2.91
C THR A 14 7.13 3.60 -2.84
N LYS A 15 6.83 2.57 -2.01
CA LYS A 15 7.66 1.35 -1.94
C LYS A 15 7.68 0.58 -3.26
N ILE A 16 6.54 0.45 -3.93
CA ILE A 16 6.44 -0.18 -5.26
C ILE A 16 7.25 0.60 -6.29
N ALA A 17 7.11 1.92 -6.31
CA ALA A 17 7.85 2.78 -7.23
C ALA A 17 9.36 2.64 -7.05
N ALA A 18 9.85 2.65 -5.81
CA ALA A 18 11.26 2.45 -5.49
C ALA A 18 11.77 1.08 -5.99
N ALA A 19 11.05 0.00 -5.69
CA ALA A 19 11.43 -1.35 -6.16
C ALA A 19 11.44 -1.46 -7.68
N ARG A 20 10.48 -0.83 -8.38
CA ARG A 20 10.47 -0.76 -9.84
C ARG A 20 11.69 -0.03 -10.40
N GLN A 21 12.05 1.09 -9.79
CA GLN A 21 13.23 1.87 -10.18
C GLN A 21 14.51 1.07 -9.99
N GLU A 22 14.68 0.38 -8.86
CA GLU A 22 15.82 -0.52 -8.61
C GLU A 22 15.92 -1.64 -9.64
N ALA A 23 14.78 -2.16 -10.07
CA ALA A 23 14.68 -3.19 -11.12
C ALA A 23 14.87 -2.64 -12.55
N GLY A 24 15.11 -1.32 -12.71
CA GLY A 24 15.22 -0.68 -14.03
C GLY A 24 13.91 -0.60 -14.81
N LEU A 25 12.77 -0.74 -14.13
CA LEU A 25 11.44 -0.65 -14.72
C LEU A 25 10.96 0.80 -14.66
N GLY A 26 10.62 1.36 -15.82
CA GLY A 26 10.00 2.69 -15.91
C GLY A 26 8.53 2.70 -15.50
N GLU A 27 7.87 3.82 -15.78
CA GLU A 27 6.41 3.91 -15.66
C GLU A 27 5.73 2.88 -16.56
N GLY A 28 4.59 2.39 -16.14
CA GLY A 28 3.78 1.47 -16.94
C GLY A 28 3.24 2.14 -18.21
N PRO A 29 2.98 1.39 -19.28
CA PRO A 29 2.40 1.96 -20.49
C PRO A 29 1.01 2.52 -20.20
N ASP A 30 0.74 3.71 -20.71
CA ASP A 30 -0.56 4.36 -20.63
C ASP A 30 -0.97 4.89 -22.01
N ALA A 31 -2.02 4.31 -22.58
CA ALA A 31 -2.56 4.70 -23.87
C ALA A 31 -3.79 5.62 -23.74
N THR A 32 -4.08 6.14 -22.57
CA THR A 32 -5.23 7.01 -22.31
C THR A 32 -5.09 8.31 -23.09
N LYS A 33 -6.06 8.62 -23.95
CA LYS A 33 -6.08 9.85 -24.78
C LYS A 33 -7.03 10.92 -24.22
N SER A 34 -8.07 10.53 -23.53
CA SER A 34 -8.99 11.44 -22.85
C SER A 34 -9.56 10.78 -21.60
N GLN A 35 -9.80 11.58 -20.58
CA GLN A 35 -10.34 11.08 -19.31
C GLN A 35 -11.12 12.19 -18.59
N LEU A 36 -12.06 11.79 -17.75
CA LEU A 36 -12.66 12.68 -16.77
C LEU A 36 -11.67 12.87 -15.60
N ASP A 37 -11.70 14.03 -14.99
CA ASP A 37 -10.86 14.33 -13.81
C ASP A 37 -11.05 13.27 -12.72
N GLY A 38 -9.94 12.76 -12.23
CA GLY A 38 -9.93 11.73 -11.18
C GLY A 38 -10.20 10.30 -11.65
N ALA A 39 -10.54 10.06 -12.92
CA ALA A 39 -10.85 8.71 -13.43
C ALA A 39 -9.69 7.71 -13.26
N ARG A 40 -8.45 8.20 -13.31
CA ARG A 40 -7.23 7.40 -13.09
C ARG A 40 -6.68 7.53 -11.66
N GLY A 41 -7.47 8.07 -10.73
CA GLY A 41 -7.07 8.30 -9.35
C GLY A 41 -5.98 9.36 -9.19
N ALA A 42 -5.25 9.31 -8.08
CA ALA A 42 -4.06 10.12 -7.85
C ALA A 42 -2.81 9.38 -8.34
N VAL A 43 -1.77 10.11 -8.72
CA VAL A 43 -0.47 9.52 -9.06
C VAL A 43 0.50 9.76 -7.91
N VAL A 44 1.07 8.69 -7.37
CA VAL A 44 2.10 8.72 -6.32
C VAL A 44 3.34 8.03 -6.87
N ASP A 45 4.39 8.79 -7.14
CA ASP A 45 5.66 8.29 -7.68
C ASP A 45 5.48 7.41 -8.95
N GLY A 46 4.56 7.80 -9.85
CA GLY A 46 4.23 7.04 -11.07
C GLY A 46 3.26 5.87 -10.88
N VAL A 47 2.77 5.62 -9.66
CA VAL A 47 1.78 4.58 -9.36
C VAL A 47 0.40 5.21 -9.20
N HIS A 48 -0.58 4.70 -9.95
CA HIS A 48 -1.97 5.14 -9.81
C HIS A 48 -2.60 4.60 -8.53
N VAL A 49 -3.20 5.48 -7.74
CA VAL A 49 -3.81 5.15 -6.46
C VAL A 49 -5.27 5.62 -6.44
N HIS A 50 -6.18 4.70 -6.16
CA HIS A 50 -7.61 4.95 -6.07
C HIS A 50 -8.09 4.83 -4.63
N GLY A 51 -8.82 5.82 -4.14
CA GLY A 51 -9.39 5.80 -2.80
C GLY A 51 -10.89 5.51 -2.83
N VAL A 52 -11.30 4.36 -2.30
CA VAL A 52 -12.72 4.02 -2.13
C VAL A 52 -13.15 4.38 -0.72
N ARG A 53 -14.26 5.11 -0.60
CA ARG A 53 -14.89 5.45 0.67
C ARG A 53 -16.33 4.99 0.63
N LEU A 54 -16.64 4.00 1.45
CA LEU A 54 -17.95 3.38 1.51
C LEU A 54 -18.30 3.05 2.97
N ARG A 55 -19.58 3.21 3.32
CA ARG A 55 -20.08 2.79 4.63
C ARG A 55 -19.93 1.27 4.78
N GLY A 56 -19.42 0.83 5.93
CA GLY A 56 -19.18 -0.60 6.22
C GLY A 56 -17.74 -1.06 5.95
N LEU A 57 -16.93 -0.29 5.22
CA LEU A 57 -15.51 -0.61 5.06
C LEU A 57 -14.70 -0.21 6.30
N ILE A 58 -13.82 -1.09 6.74
CA ILE A 58 -12.87 -0.86 7.87
C ILE A 58 -11.49 -0.52 7.30
N ALA A 59 -10.76 -1.51 6.81
CA ALA A 59 -9.47 -1.32 6.16
C ALA A 59 -9.29 -2.39 5.06
N HIS A 60 -9.18 -1.93 3.84
CA HIS A 60 -9.09 -2.78 2.66
C HIS A 60 -8.02 -2.20 1.75
N GLN A 61 -7.19 -3.05 1.19
CA GLN A 61 -6.20 -2.66 0.19
C GLN A 61 -6.09 -3.75 -0.86
N GLU A 62 -6.03 -3.32 -2.10
CA GLU A 62 -5.75 -4.18 -3.25
C GLU A 62 -4.62 -3.55 -4.07
N VAL A 63 -3.67 -4.37 -4.50
CA VAL A 63 -2.58 -3.98 -5.37
C VAL A 63 -2.62 -4.86 -6.61
N LEU A 64 -2.60 -4.24 -7.77
CA LEU A 64 -2.67 -4.90 -9.07
C LEU A 64 -1.35 -4.71 -9.81
N PHE A 65 -0.73 -5.80 -10.20
CA PHE A 65 0.41 -5.81 -11.10
C PHE A 65 0.00 -6.47 -12.42
N GLY A 66 0.33 -5.84 -13.52
CA GLY A 66 0.07 -6.35 -14.86
C GLY A 66 1.37 -6.67 -15.59
N ALA A 67 1.38 -7.80 -16.30
CA ALA A 67 2.39 -8.16 -17.26
C ALA A 67 1.71 -8.66 -18.56
N GLU A 68 2.48 -8.95 -19.59
CA GLU A 68 1.92 -9.45 -20.84
C GLU A 68 1.21 -10.80 -20.61
N GLY A 69 -0.09 -10.83 -20.85
CA GLY A 69 -0.91 -12.02 -20.72
C GLY A 69 -1.29 -12.42 -19.29
N GLU A 70 -0.91 -11.65 -18.26
CA GLU A 70 -1.19 -12.00 -16.86
C GLU A 70 -1.38 -10.78 -15.95
N THR A 71 -2.02 -11.02 -14.83
CA THR A 71 -2.10 -10.07 -13.71
C THR A 71 -1.82 -10.79 -12.39
N LEU A 72 -1.20 -10.06 -11.46
CA LEU A 72 -1.08 -10.48 -10.06
C LEU A 72 -1.87 -9.49 -9.20
N THR A 73 -2.77 -10.00 -8.38
CA THR A 73 -3.52 -9.20 -7.41
C THR A 73 -3.14 -9.62 -5.99
N ILE A 74 -2.76 -8.64 -5.17
CA ILE A 74 -2.56 -8.82 -3.73
C ILE A 74 -3.67 -8.04 -3.03
N ARG A 75 -4.52 -8.75 -2.28
CA ARG A 75 -5.65 -8.14 -1.58
C ARG A 75 -5.66 -8.51 -0.10
N HIS A 76 -5.91 -7.52 0.73
CA HIS A 76 -6.14 -7.69 2.16
C HIS A 76 -7.42 -6.95 2.57
N ASP A 77 -8.30 -7.67 3.24
CA ASP A 77 -9.57 -7.16 3.76
C ASP A 77 -9.59 -7.34 5.28
N SER A 78 -9.62 -6.24 6.00
CA SER A 78 -9.84 -6.23 7.45
C SER A 78 -11.28 -5.83 7.72
N MET A 79 -12.05 -6.76 8.26
CA MET A 79 -13.47 -6.59 8.57
C MET A 79 -13.71 -6.13 10.01
N ASP A 80 -12.70 -6.25 10.87
CA ASP A 80 -12.72 -5.81 12.25
C ASP A 80 -11.32 -5.37 12.69
N ARG A 81 -11.25 -4.42 13.60
CA ARG A 81 -9.97 -3.90 14.14
C ARG A 81 -9.21 -4.94 14.95
N VAL A 82 -9.85 -6.01 15.41
CA VAL A 82 -9.16 -7.13 16.07
C VAL A 82 -8.07 -7.73 15.19
N SER A 83 -8.19 -7.65 13.87
CA SER A 83 -7.18 -8.10 12.91
C SER A 83 -5.82 -7.41 13.08
N PHE A 84 -5.79 -6.21 13.67
CA PHE A 84 -4.54 -5.47 13.92
C PHE A 84 -3.84 -5.90 15.20
N MET A 85 -4.50 -6.66 16.08
CA MET A 85 -3.98 -6.96 17.42
C MET A 85 -2.75 -7.85 17.38
N SER A 86 -2.61 -8.73 16.42
CA SER A 86 -1.38 -9.53 16.24
C SER A 86 -0.15 -8.64 16.02
N GLY A 87 -0.26 -7.62 15.16
CA GLY A 87 0.81 -6.64 14.94
C GLY A 87 1.08 -5.78 16.17
N VAL A 88 0.04 -5.35 16.87
CA VAL A 88 0.17 -4.61 18.15
C VAL A 88 0.93 -5.44 19.18
N LEU A 89 0.58 -6.71 19.36
CA LEU A 89 1.27 -7.61 20.30
C LEU A 89 2.73 -7.84 19.90
N THR A 90 3.02 -7.97 18.61
CA THR A 90 4.40 -8.05 18.10
C THR A 90 5.20 -6.80 18.47
N GLY A 91 4.63 -5.62 18.26
CA GLY A 91 5.25 -4.35 18.65
C GLY A 91 5.48 -4.25 20.16
N VAL A 92 4.47 -4.57 20.96
CA VAL A 92 4.56 -4.54 22.44
C VAL A 92 5.66 -5.47 22.96
N ARG A 93 5.79 -6.67 22.41
CA ARG A 93 6.80 -7.64 22.82
C ARG A 93 8.22 -7.25 22.41
N GLY A 94 8.36 -6.63 21.24
CA GLY A 94 9.66 -6.29 20.67
C GLY A 94 10.19 -4.90 21.05
N VAL A 95 9.35 -3.99 21.57
CA VAL A 95 9.75 -2.59 21.81
C VAL A 95 10.85 -2.45 22.86
N LEU A 96 10.90 -3.34 23.87
CA LEU A 96 11.89 -3.27 24.94
C LEU A 96 13.31 -3.58 24.45
N ASP A 97 13.46 -4.35 23.39
CA ASP A 97 14.74 -4.74 22.81
C ASP A 97 15.23 -3.75 21.72
N ARG A 98 14.45 -2.70 21.47
CA ARG A 98 14.74 -1.71 20.42
C ARG A 98 14.69 -0.28 21.00
N PRO A 99 15.74 0.19 21.67
CA PRO A 99 15.77 1.54 22.22
C PRO A 99 15.74 2.60 21.11
N GLY A 100 15.03 3.69 21.34
CA GLY A 100 14.86 4.78 20.38
C GLY A 100 13.58 4.68 19.58
N LEU A 101 13.53 5.32 18.42
CA LEU A 101 12.37 5.32 17.52
C LEU A 101 12.49 4.20 16.50
N THR A 102 11.54 3.29 16.49
CA THR A 102 11.36 2.28 15.43
C THR A 102 10.13 2.62 14.61
N ILE A 103 10.29 2.73 13.29
CA ILE A 103 9.19 2.98 12.35
C ILE A 103 8.89 1.68 11.61
N GLY A 104 7.63 1.23 11.68
CA GLY A 104 7.20 -0.04 11.12
C GLY A 104 7.47 -1.23 12.04
N ILE A 105 7.04 -2.40 11.62
CA ILE A 105 7.24 -3.67 12.34
C ILE A 105 7.98 -4.71 11.51
N GLU A 106 8.44 -4.34 10.33
CA GLU A 106 9.09 -5.25 9.37
C GLU A 106 10.29 -5.95 10.01
N GLY A 107 11.16 -5.21 10.70
CA GLY A 107 12.30 -5.80 11.38
C GLY A 107 11.94 -6.69 12.58
N LEU A 108 10.76 -6.51 13.20
CA LEU A 108 10.23 -7.41 14.24
C LEU A 108 9.68 -8.71 13.64
N LEU A 109 9.37 -8.70 12.35
CA LEU A 109 8.87 -9.85 11.59
C LEU A 109 9.98 -10.58 10.81
N GLY A 110 11.23 -10.08 10.86
CA GLY A 110 12.35 -10.62 10.08
C GLY A 110 12.22 -10.38 8.58
N LEU A 111 11.60 -9.28 8.19
CA LEU A 111 11.35 -8.90 6.79
C LEU A 111 12.26 -7.73 6.32
N GLU A 112 13.43 -7.60 6.91
CA GLU A 112 14.46 -6.62 6.50
C GLU A 112 15.43 -7.22 5.48
#